data_d531c3531e5229479308eb5d442dc6a9
#
_entry.id   d531c3531e5229479308eb5d442dc6a9
#
_cell.length_a   1.000
_cell.length_b   1.000
_cell.length_c   1.000
_cell.angle_alpha   90.00
_cell.angle_beta   90.00
_cell.angle_gamma   90.00
#
_symmetry.space_group_name_H-M   'P 1'
#
loop_
_entity.id
_entity.type
_entity.pdbx_description
1 polymer ?
#
loop_
_entity_poly.entity_id
_entity_poly.type
_entity_poly.pdbx_seq_one_letter_code
_entity_poly.pdbx_strand_id
1 'polypeptide(L)'
;MEIHGHCDDRFGGVLKAFENNFENNGDIGACFAATLEGEYVVDIWAGHQDKAKTRPWQEDTIINVYSTTKTMTFIVALMLADRGELDLNAPVVKYWPEFG
;
A
#
# COMPACT_ATOMS: atom_id res chain seq x y z
N MET A 1 -3.13 22.86 0.89
CA MET A 1 -3.61 21.61 0.27
C MET A 1 -4.60 20.95 1.24
N GLU A 2 -5.67 20.40 0.73
CA GLU A 2 -6.67 19.70 1.54
C GLU A 2 -6.33 18.21 1.60
N ILE A 3 -6.21 17.68 2.82
CA ILE A 3 -6.05 16.24 3.08
C ILE A 3 -7.41 15.71 3.52
N HIS A 4 -7.87 14.67 2.84
CA HIS A 4 -9.15 14.02 3.09
C HIS A 4 -8.96 12.75 3.90
N GLY A 5 -10.06 12.22 4.46
CA GLY A 5 -10.07 10.98 5.20
C GLY A 5 -9.97 11.18 6.71
N HIS A 6 -9.38 10.19 7.40
CA HIS A 6 -9.29 10.16 8.85
C HIS A 6 -7.86 9.87 9.32
N CYS A 7 -7.43 10.57 10.35
CA CYS A 7 -6.19 10.29 11.07
C CYS A 7 -6.45 10.43 12.57
N ASP A 8 -6.24 9.36 13.32
CA ASP A 8 -6.32 9.37 14.78
C ASP A 8 -5.25 10.34 15.35
N ASP A 9 -5.62 11.12 16.36
CA ASP A 9 -4.75 12.15 16.95
C ASP A 9 -3.39 11.62 17.41
N ARG A 10 -3.32 10.34 17.81
CA ARG A 10 -2.07 9.66 18.19
C ARG A 10 -1.06 9.60 17.04
N PHE A 11 -1.53 9.67 15.79
CA PHE A 11 -0.73 9.57 14.57
C PHE A 11 -0.57 10.90 13.85
N GLY A 12 -0.74 12.03 14.53
CA GLY A 12 -0.54 13.36 13.96
C GLY A 12 0.84 13.59 13.33
N GLY A 13 1.86 12.85 13.76
CA GLY A 13 3.18 12.85 13.12
C GLY A 13 3.16 12.25 11.71
N VAL A 14 2.32 11.23 11.47
CA VAL A 14 2.14 10.63 10.13
C VAL A 14 1.46 11.65 9.20
N LEU A 15 0.43 12.32 9.69
CA LEU A 15 -0.26 13.37 8.94
C LEU A 15 0.70 14.49 8.50
N LYS A 16 1.55 14.97 9.41
CA LYS A 16 2.58 15.98 9.10
C LYS A 16 3.60 15.49 8.08
N ALA A 17 4.05 14.25 8.18
CA ALA A 17 4.98 13.67 7.21
C ALA A 17 4.33 13.53 5.82
N PHE A 18 3.08 13.12 5.77
CA PHE A 18 2.29 13.03 4.54
C PHE A 18 2.15 14.42 3.87
N GLU A 19 1.79 15.44 4.63
CA GLU A 19 1.69 16.83 4.17
C GLU A 19 3.02 17.37 3.63
N ASN A 20 4.13 17.10 4.35
CA ASN A 20 5.47 17.51 3.95
C ASN A 20 5.91 16.93 2.60
N ASN A 21 5.43 15.75 2.21
CA ASN A 21 5.74 15.15 0.92
C ASN A 21 5.22 16.01 -0.25
N PHE A 22 4.05 16.61 -0.10
CA PHE A 22 3.51 17.52 -1.11
C PHE A 22 4.22 18.87 -1.12
N GLU A 23 4.56 19.39 0.03
CA GLU A 23 5.17 20.72 0.16
C GLU A 23 6.62 20.75 -0.28
N ASN A 24 7.39 19.72 0.07
CA ASN A 24 8.86 19.73 -0.05
C ASN A 24 9.41 18.64 -0.97
N ASN A 25 8.68 17.54 -1.21
CA ASN A 25 9.18 16.41 -1.99
C ASN A 25 8.51 16.26 -3.37
N GLY A 26 7.54 17.14 -3.68
CA GLY A 26 6.94 17.23 -5.02
C GLY A 26 5.90 16.15 -5.34
N ASP A 27 5.32 15.50 -4.34
CA ASP A 27 4.22 14.56 -4.56
C ASP A 27 3.04 15.27 -5.23
N ILE A 28 2.43 14.62 -6.21
CA ILE A 28 1.28 15.15 -6.95
C ILE A 28 -0.01 14.63 -6.34
N GLY A 29 -0.05 13.39 -6.00
CA GLY A 29 -1.16 12.71 -5.34
C GLY A 29 -0.65 11.50 -4.58
N ALA A 30 -1.30 11.21 -3.46
CA ALA A 30 -0.95 10.08 -2.62
C ALA A 30 -2.12 9.64 -1.74
N CYS A 31 -2.04 8.42 -1.26
CA CYS A 31 -2.85 7.93 -0.16
C CYS A 31 -1.99 7.14 0.83
N PHE A 32 -2.45 7.06 2.05
CA PHE A 32 -1.83 6.24 3.08
C PHE A 32 -2.90 5.68 4.01
N ALA A 33 -2.81 4.38 4.31
CA ALA A 33 -3.69 3.74 5.27
C ALA A 33 -2.90 2.85 6.22
N ALA A 34 -3.33 2.82 7.47
CA ALA A 34 -2.78 1.93 8.49
C ALA A 34 -3.89 1.43 9.41
N THR A 35 -3.78 0.18 9.81
CA THR A 35 -4.67 -0.44 10.80
C THR A 35 -3.89 -0.82 12.05
N LEU A 36 -4.54 -0.73 13.19
CA LEU A 36 -4.05 -1.21 14.47
C LEU A 36 -5.16 -2.07 15.10
N GLU A 37 -4.83 -3.33 15.42
CA GLU A 37 -5.79 -4.29 15.98
C GLU A 37 -7.09 -4.42 15.15
N GLY A 38 -6.93 -4.34 13.81
CA GLY A 38 -8.04 -4.47 12.86
C GLY A 38 -8.83 -3.17 12.58
N GLU A 39 -8.53 -2.08 13.29
CA GLU A 39 -9.19 -0.79 13.10
C GLU A 39 -8.32 0.19 12.32
N TYR A 40 -8.91 0.94 11.38
CA TYR A 40 -8.20 2.00 10.69
C TYR A 40 -7.88 3.15 11.65
N VAL A 41 -6.58 3.39 11.86
CA VAL A 41 -6.08 4.53 12.64
C VAL A 41 -5.62 5.68 11.75
N VAL A 42 -5.27 5.40 10.51
CA VAL A 42 -5.00 6.37 9.46
C VAL A 42 -5.62 5.85 8.16
N ASP A 43 -6.36 6.69 7.47
CA ASP A 43 -6.86 6.46 6.12
C ASP A 43 -7.05 7.82 5.46
N ILE A 44 -6.01 8.27 4.75
CA ILE A 44 -5.90 9.64 4.22
C ILE A 44 -5.48 9.64 2.77
N TRP A 45 -5.95 10.64 2.03
CA TRP A 45 -5.55 10.89 0.64
C TRP A 45 -5.57 12.38 0.31
N ALA A 46 -4.77 12.77 -0.66
CA ALA A 46 -4.69 14.16 -1.10
C ALA A 46 -4.11 14.30 -2.50
N GLY A 47 -4.26 15.49 -3.06
CA GLY A 47 -3.63 15.88 -4.32
C GLY A 47 -4.42 15.42 -5.55
N HIS A 48 -3.70 15.04 -6.60
CA HIS A 48 -4.26 14.77 -7.91
C HIS A 48 -3.70 13.48 -8.50
N GLN A 49 -4.48 12.90 -9.43
CA GLN A 49 -4.12 11.68 -10.16
C GLN A 49 -3.12 11.96 -11.31
N ASP A 50 -2.98 13.22 -11.71
CA ASP A 50 -2.18 13.64 -12.85
C ASP A 50 -1.37 14.91 -12.58
N LYS A 51 -0.23 15.04 -13.28
CA LYS A 51 0.67 16.19 -13.15
C LYS A 51 0.00 17.51 -13.55
N ALA A 52 -0.96 17.47 -14.47
CA ALA A 52 -1.72 18.65 -14.89
C ALA A 52 -2.75 19.11 -13.84
N LYS A 53 -2.92 18.32 -12.77
CA LYS A 53 -3.88 18.60 -11.68
C LYS A 53 -5.32 18.77 -12.16
N THR A 54 -5.70 17.98 -13.17
CA THR A 54 -7.04 18.03 -13.75
C THR A 54 -8.02 17.07 -13.08
N ARG A 55 -7.51 16.02 -12.42
CA ARG A 55 -8.30 15.01 -11.73
C ARG A 55 -7.86 14.91 -10.27
N PRO A 56 -8.73 15.28 -9.32
CA PRO A 56 -8.42 15.13 -7.90
C PRO A 56 -8.25 13.65 -7.51
N TRP A 57 -7.38 13.39 -6.54
CA TRP A 57 -7.26 12.07 -5.93
C TRP A 57 -8.51 11.78 -5.09
N GLN A 58 -9.08 10.61 -5.24
CA GLN A 58 -10.26 10.14 -4.52
C GLN A 58 -9.87 9.00 -3.56
N GLU A 59 -10.78 8.64 -2.65
CA GLU A 59 -10.62 7.52 -1.72
C GLU A 59 -10.31 6.20 -2.46
N ASP A 60 -10.95 5.98 -3.59
CA ASP A 60 -10.84 4.76 -4.41
C ASP A 60 -9.87 4.89 -5.59
N THR A 61 -9.05 5.93 -5.62
CA THR A 61 -8.06 6.10 -6.69
C THR A 61 -7.01 4.98 -6.64
N ILE A 62 -6.80 4.33 -7.78
CA ILE A 62 -5.79 3.29 -7.95
C ILE A 62 -4.67 3.77 -8.87
N ILE A 63 -3.45 3.31 -8.59
CA ILE A 63 -2.28 3.57 -9.41
C ILE A 63 -1.49 2.28 -9.63
N ASN A 64 -0.62 2.29 -10.65
CA ASN A 64 0.34 1.21 -10.83
C ASN A 64 1.41 1.28 -9.74
N VAL A 65 1.54 0.21 -8.96
CA VAL A 65 2.50 0.14 -7.84
C VAL A 65 3.77 -0.62 -8.17
N TYR A 66 3.94 -1.02 -9.43
CA TYR A 66 5.15 -1.71 -9.92
C TYR A 66 5.56 -2.88 -9.01
N SER A 67 6.80 -2.90 -8.53
CA SER A 67 7.34 -3.98 -7.71
C SER A 67 6.68 -4.15 -6.33
N THR A 68 5.94 -3.18 -5.84
CA THR A 68 5.12 -3.35 -4.63
C THR A 68 4.09 -4.48 -4.81
N THR A 69 3.74 -4.82 -6.06
CA THR A 69 2.91 -5.98 -6.41
C THR A 69 3.49 -7.30 -5.90
N LYS A 70 4.81 -7.41 -5.68
CA LYS A 70 5.44 -8.58 -5.05
C LYS A 70 4.88 -8.87 -3.66
N THR A 71 4.40 -7.85 -2.97
CA THR A 71 3.70 -8.00 -1.70
C THR A 71 2.47 -8.89 -1.84
N MET A 72 1.69 -8.72 -2.91
CA MET A 72 0.54 -9.57 -3.19
C MET A 72 0.96 -11.01 -3.49
N THR A 73 2.07 -11.19 -4.20
CA THR A 73 2.61 -12.52 -4.53
C THR A 73 2.97 -13.29 -3.26
N PHE A 74 3.72 -12.69 -2.33
CA PHE A 74 4.07 -13.42 -1.11
C PHE A 74 2.90 -13.59 -0.14
N ILE A 75 1.92 -12.68 -0.11
CA ILE A 75 0.68 -12.89 0.65
C ILE A 75 -0.05 -14.12 0.15
N VAL A 76 -0.17 -14.31 -1.18
CA VAL A 76 -0.78 -15.51 -1.77
C VAL A 76 0.02 -16.77 -1.38
N ALA A 77 1.36 -16.72 -1.44
CA ALA A 77 2.21 -17.83 -1.01
C ALA A 77 2.00 -18.18 0.47
N LEU A 78 1.90 -17.19 1.35
CA LEU A 78 1.62 -17.39 2.77
C LEU A 78 0.23 -17.97 3.02
N MET A 79 -0.78 -17.57 2.24
CA MET A 79 -2.12 -18.15 2.32
C MET A 79 -2.11 -19.65 1.94
N LEU A 80 -1.37 -20.01 0.89
CA LEU A 80 -1.22 -21.42 0.47
C LEU A 80 -0.46 -22.23 1.53
N ALA A 81 0.55 -21.63 2.16
CA ALA A 81 1.28 -22.28 3.25
C ALA A 81 0.37 -22.51 4.47
N ASP A 82 -0.43 -21.53 4.85
CA ASP A 82 -1.41 -21.62 5.94
C ASP A 82 -2.45 -22.71 5.68
N ARG A 83 -2.85 -22.90 4.43
CA ARG A 83 -3.78 -23.96 3.98
C ARG A 83 -3.12 -25.33 3.83
N GLY A 84 -1.82 -25.46 4.07
CA GLY A 84 -1.08 -26.71 3.91
C GLY A 84 -0.79 -27.12 2.47
N GLU A 85 -1.01 -26.23 1.50
CA GLU A 85 -0.80 -26.49 0.07
C GLU A 85 0.61 -26.14 -0.41
N LEU A 86 1.37 -25.34 0.35
CA LEU A 86 2.72 -24.93 0.05
C LEU A 86 3.62 -25.09 1.28
N ASP A 87 4.71 -25.83 1.13
CA ASP A 87 5.78 -25.91 2.14
C ASP A 87 6.89 -24.92 1.76
N LEU A 88 7.02 -23.84 2.53
CA LEU A 88 8.01 -22.79 2.28
C LEU A 88 9.47 -23.26 2.45
N ASN A 89 9.69 -24.39 3.13
CA ASN A 89 11.03 -25.00 3.32
C ASN A 89 11.37 -26.04 2.24
N ALA A 90 10.40 -26.41 1.40
CA ALA A 90 10.63 -27.37 0.33
C ALA A 90 11.45 -26.74 -0.82
N PRO A 91 12.28 -27.53 -1.50
CA PRO A 91 12.94 -27.06 -2.72
C PRO A 91 11.91 -26.79 -3.82
N VAL A 92 12.21 -25.84 -4.68
CA VAL A 92 11.33 -25.44 -5.80
C VAL A 92 10.97 -26.63 -6.71
N VAL A 93 11.92 -27.55 -6.91
CA VAL A 93 11.72 -28.76 -7.74
C VAL A 93 10.60 -29.68 -7.25
N LYS A 94 10.19 -29.58 -5.99
CA LYS A 94 9.03 -30.31 -5.48
C LYS A 94 7.74 -29.90 -6.20
N TYR A 95 7.62 -28.63 -6.55
CA TYR A 95 6.44 -28.04 -7.21
C TYR A 95 6.64 -27.79 -8.69
N TRP A 96 7.89 -27.62 -9.11
CA TRP A 96 8.29 -27.40 -10.49
C TRP A 96 9.49 -28.29 -10.83
N PRO A 97 9.23 -29.58 -11.19
CA PRO A 97 10.30 -30.57 -11.44
C PRO A 97 11.30 -30.15 -12.52
N GLU A 98 10.85 -29.42 -13.54
CA GLU A 98 11.69 -28.98 -14.67
C GLU A 98 12.71 -27.90 -14.26
N PHE A 99 12.56 -27.30 -13.09
CA PHE A 99 13.51 -26.33 -12.55
C PHE A 99 14.86 -26.95 -12.13
N GLY A 100 14.84 -28.19 -11.77
CA GLY A 100 16.06 -29.00 -11.45
C GLY A 100 16.52 -29.77 -12.69
#